data_62cdc69b11ff69ff742a0f772b756579
#
_entry.id   62cdc69b11ff69ff742a0f772b756579
#
_cell.length_a   1.000
_cell.length_b   1.000
_cell.length_c   1.000
_cell.angle_alpha   90.00
_cell.angle_beta   90.00
_cell.angle_gamma   90.00
#
_symmetry.space_group_name_H-M   'P 1'
#
loop_
_entity.id
_entity.type
_entity.pdbx_description
1 polymer ?
#
loop_
_entity_poly.entity_id
_entity_poly.type
_entity_poly.pdbx_seq_one_letter_code
_entity_poly.pdbx_strand_id
1 'polypeptide(L)'
;MSKPAPPKAFPVSWDQFHRDARALAWRLADKGPDKKPFEAIVCITRGGLVPAAIVARELGTRLIDTVCIASYHEYKDQGELEVIKDISRFIKAIGDGQGRGVLVVDDLTD
;
A
#
# COMPACT_ATOMS: atom_id res chain seq x y z
N MET A 1 31.90 -16.72 -18.79
CA MET A 1 31.58 -15.37 -18.38
C MET A 1 30.81 -15.38 -17.08
N SER A 2 31.28 -14.62 -16.16
CA SER A 2 30.61 -14.59 -14.88
C SER A 2 29.47 -13.58 -14.92
N LYS A 3 28.40 -13.92 -14.26
CA LYS A 3 27.35 -12.97 -14.06
C LYS A 3 27.81 -11.87 -13.13
N PRO A 4 27.29 -10.67 -13.33
CA PRO A 4 27.52 -9.67 -12.31
C PRO A 4 26.97 -10.19 -10.99
N ALA A 5 27.61 -9.83 -9.93
CA ALA A 5 27.13 -10.22 -8.62
C ALA A 5 25.70 -9.69 -8.47
N PRO A 6 24.80 -10.50 -7.93
CA PRO A 6 23.46 -9.98 -7.69
C PRO A 6 23.54 -8.80 -6.73
N PRO A 7 22.59 -7.88 -6.81
CA PRO A 7 22.57 -6.82 -5.83
C PRO A 7 22.56 -7.41 -4.45
N LYS A 8 23.20 -6.70 -3.55
CA LYS A 8 23.26 -7.16 -2.19
C LYS A 8 21.87 -7.45 -1.69
N ALA A 9 21.65 -8.69 -1.29
CA ALA A 9 20.38 -9.06 -0.72
C ALA A 9 20.37 -8.65 0.75
N PHE A 10 19.27 -8.09 1.18
CA PHE A 10 19.05 -7.80 2.59
C PHE A 10 17.90 -8.67 3.03
N PRO A 11 18.19 -9.92 3.41
CA PRO A 11 17.10 -10.80 3.79
C PRO A 11 16.41 -10.26 5.02
N VAL A 12 15.10 -10.21 4.95
CA VAL A 12 14.27 -9.72 6.03
C VAL A 12 13.39 -10.87 6.47
N SER A 13 13.50 -11.24 7.75
CA SER A 13 12.65 -12.28 8.29
C SER A 13 11.23 -11.77 8.44
N TRP A 14 10.28 -12.71 8.54
CA TRP A 14 8.89 -12.34 8.83
C TRP A 14 8.78 -11.56 10.13
N ASP A 15 9.54 -11.96 11.14
CA ASP A 15 9.50 -11.25 12.43
C ASP A 15 9.95 -9.82 12.28
N GLN A 16 11.01 -9.59 11.52
CA GLN A 16 11.50 -8.23 11.32
C GLN A 16 10.53 -7.42 10.47
N PHE A 17 10.01 -8.02 9.41
CA PHE A 17 9.04 -7.34 8.57
C PHE A 17 7.81 -6.92 9.39
N HIS A 18 7.33 -7.83 10.20
CA HIS A 18 6.16 -7.54 11.04
C HIS A 18 6.44 -6.42 12.02
N ARG A 19 7.60 -6.46 12.68
CA ARG A 19 7.98 -5.39 13.60
C ARG A 19 8.10 -4.05 12.90
N ASP A 20 8.70 -4.04 11.74
CA ASP A 20 8.91 -2.79 11.00
C ASP A 20 7.58 -2.21 10.53
N ALA A 21 6.67 -3.05 10.08
CA ALA A 21 5.35 -2.61 9.67
C ALA A 21 4.55 -2.04 10.85
N ARG A 22 4.68 -2.67 12.02
CA ARG A 22 4.04 -2.15 13.22
C ARG A 22 4.63 -0.81 13.63
N ALA A 23 5.95 -0.69 13.57
CA ALA A 23 6.62 0.57 13.89
C ALA A 23 6.19 1.67 12.95
N LEU A 24 6.05 1.35 11.67
CA LEU A 24 5.54 2.30 10.69
C LEU A 24 4.13 2.75 11.05
N ALA A 25 3.27 1.79 11.41
CA ALA A 25 1.91 2.13 11.81
C ALA A 25 1.89 3.10 12.98
N TRP A 26 2.73 2.84 13.98
CA TRP A 26 2.78 3.73 15.15
C TRP A 26 3.19 5.14 14.78
N ARG A 27 4.09 5.30 13.81
CA ARG A 27 4.47 6.63 13.34
C ARG A 27 3.34 7.31 12.56
N LEU A 28 2.42 6.54 12.01
CA LEU A 28 1.31 7.07 11.24
C LEU A 28 0.05 7.30 12.06
N ALA A 29 0.05 6.92 13.33
CA ALA A 29 -1.16 6.87 14.13
C ALA A 29 -1.87 8.22 14.24
N ASP A 30 -1.13 9.31 14.23
CA ASP A 30 -1.70 10.65 14.35
C ASP A 30 -1.38 11.52 13.13
N LYS A 31 -1.21 10.91 11.97
CA LYS A 31 -0.83 11.63 10.76
C LYS A 31 -2.00 11.87 9.83
N GLY A 32 -3.19 11.45 10.18
CA GLY A 32 -4.36 11.76 9.40
C GLY A 32 -4.71 13.24 9.49
N PRO A 33 -5.74 13.68 8.76
CA PRO A 33 -6.17 15.06 8.80
C PRO A 33 -6.51 15.48 10.22
N ASP A 34 -6.08 16.68 10.59
CA ASP A 34 -6.29 17.24 11.92
C ASP A 34 -5.69 16.34 13.02
N LYS A 35 -4.61 15.64 12.69
CA LYS A 35 -3.91 14.74 13.60
C LYS A 35 -4.79 13.60 14.10
N LYS A 36 -5.82 13.27 13.34
CA LYS A 36 -6.69 12.16 13.66
C LYS A 36 -6.21 10.92 12.95
N PRO A 37 -6.67 9.74 13.37
CA PRO A 37 -6.35 8.52 12.65
C PRO A 37 -6.89 8.55 11.23
N PHE A 38 -6.29 7.78 10.35
CA PHE A 38 -6.81 7.60 9.00
C PHE A 38 -8.14 6.87 9.06
N GLU A 39 -9.06 7.28 8.21
CA GLU A 39 -10.39 6.68 8.16
C GLU A 39 -10.43 5.39 7.38
N ALA A 40 -9.58 5.25 6.38
CA ALA A 40 -9.57 4.10 5.52
C ALA A 40 -8.17 3.81 5.02
N ILE A 41 -7.96 2.56 4.66
CA ILE A 41 -6.71 2.13 4.05
C ILE A 41 -7.03 1.51 2.71
N VAL A 42 -6.31 1.94 1.68
CA VAL A 42 -6.39 1.35 0.36
C VAL A 42 -5.09 0.61 0.11
N CYS A 43 -5.21 -0.64 -0.24
CA CYS A 43 -4.08 -1.51 -0.48
C CYS A 43 -3.92 -1.70 -1.98
N ILE A 44 -2.72 -1.45 -2.48
CA ILE A 44 -2.43 -1.74 -3.88
C ILE A 44 -1.99 -3.19 -3.99
N THR A 45 -2.80 -3.98 -4.66
CA THR A 45 -2.55 -5.41 -4.74
C THR A 45 -1.51 -5.70 -5.82
N ARG A 46 -0.77 -6.70 -5.62
CA ARG A 46 -0.72 -7.63 -4.49
C ARG A 46 0.26 -7.18 -3.41
N GLY A 47 1.27 -6.40 -3.78
CA GLY A 47 2.40 -6.10 -2.90
C GLY A 47 1.99 -5.45 -1.59
N GLY A 48 0.95 -4.65 -1.61
CA GLY A 48 0.50 -3.97 -0.41
C GLY A 48 -0.34 -4.80 0.54
N LEU A 49 -0.73 -6.02 0.16
CA LEU A 49 -1.68 -6.79 0.95
C LEU A 49 -1.18 -7.09 2.37
N VAL A 50 0.03 -7.62 2.47
CA VAL A 50 0.55 -7.99 3.78
C VAL A 50 0.86 -6.78 4.64
N PRO A 51 1.59 -5.77 4.14
CA PRO A 51 1.83 -4.61 4.98
C PRO A 51 0.54 -3.87 5.34
N ALA A 52 -0.43 -3.80 4.44
CA ALA A 52 -1.70 -3.13 4.76
C ALA A 52 -2.43 -3.85 5.88
N ALA A 53 -2.42 -5.17 5.89
CA ALA A 53 -3.08 -5.92 6.95
C ALA A 53 -2.46 -5.61 8.32
N ILE A 54 -1.14 -5.56 8.38
CA ILE A 54 -0.46 -5.26 9.63
C ILE A 54 -0.74 -3.83 10.08
N VAL A 55 -0.60 -2.88 9.16
CA VAL A 55 -0.78 -1.47 9.47
C VAL A 55 -2.21 -1.20 9.91
N ALA A 56 -3.18 -1.76 9.20
CA ALA A 56 -4.59 -1.56 9.54
C ALA A 56 -4.90 -2.07 10.94
N ARG A 57 -4.35 -3.22 11.28
CA ARG A 57 -4.60 -3.79 12.60
C ARG A 57 -3.99 -2.92 13.70
N GLU A 58 -2.76 -2.48 13.49
CA GLU A 58 -2.10 -1.64 14.51
C GLU A 58 -2.78 -0.28 14.65
N LEU A 59 -3.25 0.28 13.56
CA LEU A 59 -3.96 1.56 13.60
C LEU A 59 -5.39 1.43 14.08
N GLY A 60 -5.95 0.22 14.07
CA GLY A 60 -7.35 0.03 14.38
C GLY A 60 -8.28 0.51 13.29
N THR A 61 -7.78 0.69 12.08
CA THR A 61 -8.59 1.11 10.95
C THR A 61 -9.29 -0.10 10.37
N ARG A 62 -10.61 -0.06 10.35
CA ARG A 62 -11.40 -1.20 9.90
C ARG A 62 -11.78 -1.15 8.44
N LEU A 63 -11.85 0.04 7.87
CA LEU A 63 -12.27 0.19 6.49
C LEU A 63 -11.05 0.03 5.60
N ILE A 64 -10.98 -1.12 4.93
CA ILE A 64 -9.86 -1.46 4.07
C ILE A 64 -10.43 -1.89 2.74
N ASP A 65 -9.82 -1.41 1.67
CA ASP A 65 -10.19 -1.84 0.34
C ASP A 65 -8.93 -2.07 -0.47
N THR A 66 -9.09 -2.65 -1.62
CA THR A 66 -7.98 -2.94 -2.53
C THR A 66 -8.21 -2.24 -3.85
N VAL A 67 -7.11 -1.89 -4.49
CA VAL A 67 -7.13 -1.42 -5.86
C VAL A 67 -6.13 -2.26 -6.64
N CYS A 68 -6.49 -2.65 -7.82
CA CYS A 68 -5.60 -3.42 -8.68
C CYS A 68 -5.34 -2.63 -9.95
N ILE A 69 -4.10 -2.27 -10.16
CA ILE A 69 -3.67 -1.50 -11.31
C ILE A 69 -2.65 -2.34 -12.06
N ALA A 70 -2.84 -2.47 -13.36
CA ALA A 70 -1.92 -3.23 -14.18
C ALA A 70 -1.47 -2.38 -15.34
N SER A 71 -0.30 -2.68 -15.85
CA SER A 71 0.17 -2.04 -17.05
C SER A 71 0.24 -3.06 -18.17
N TYR A 72 -0.15 -2.64 -19.35
CA TYR A 72 -0.12 -3.49 -20.54
C TYR A 72 1.10 -3.12 -21.34
N HIS A 73 2.13 -3.93 -21.22
CA HIS A 73 3.35 -3.72 -21.99
C HIS A 73 3.40 -4.55 -23.25
N GLU A 74 2.64 -5.62 -23.25
CA GLU A 74 2.80 -6.62 -24.29
C GLU A 74 2.34 -6.16 -25.66
N TYR A 75 1.34 -5.32 -25.68
CA TYR A 75 0.69 -4.96 -26.92
C TYR A 75 0.92 -3.50 -27.29
N LYS A 76 1.63 -2.77 -26.46
CA LYS A 76 1.84 -1.36 -26.67
C LYS A 76 3.25 -1.01 -26.34
N ASP A 77 3.76 -0.04 -27.02
CA ASP A 77 5.10 0.44 -26.76
C ASP A 77 5.22 1.10 -25.43
N GLN A 78 4.14 1.62 -24.92
CA GLN A 78 4.14 2.26 -23.62
C GLN A 78 3.22 1.52 -22.72
N GLY A 79 3.63 1.34 -21.50
CA GLY A 79 2.81 0.72 -20.53
C GLY A 79 1.67 1.64 -20.13
N GLU A 80 0.50 1.38 -20.66
CA GLU A 80 -0.68 2.07 -20.19
C GLU A 80 -1.18 1.43 -18.92
N LEU A 81 -1.50 2.26 -17.94
CA LEU A 81 -2.06 1.75 -16.72
C LEU A 81 -3.55 1.57 -16.87
N GLU A 82 -4.02 0.47 -16.39
CA GLU A 82 -5.44 0.20 -16.38
C GLU A 82 -5.86 -0.22 -14.99
N VAL A 83 -6.95 0.36 -14.51
CA VAL A 83 -7.50 -0.02 -13.22
C VAL A 83 -8.37 -1.24 -13.43
N ILE A 84 -7.90 -2.39 -12.96
CA ILE A 84 -8.60 -3.65 -13.11
C ILE A 84 -9.68 -3.79 -12.05
N LYS A 85 -9.38 -3.34 -10.84
CA LYS A 85 -10.35 -3.29 -9.76
C LYS A 85 -10.17 -1.97 -9.03
N ASP A 86 -11.24 -1.20 -8.95
CA ASP A 86 -11.22 0.10 -8.30
C ASP A 86 -11.72 -0.01 -6.86
N ILE A 87 -11.49 1.05 -6.10
CA ILE A 87 -11.96 1.16 -4.73
C ILE A 87 -13.46 1.46 -4.70
N SER A 88 -14.06 1.20 -3.56
CA SER A 88 -15.50 1.39 -3.41
C SER A 88 -15.88 2.86 -3.40
N ARG A 89 -17.17 3.11 -3.65
CA ARG A 89 -17.70 4.48 -3.59
C ARG A 89 -17.58 5.09 -2.21
N PHE A 90 -17.66 4.27 -1.18
CA PHE A 90 -17.49 4.72 0.18
C PHE A 90 -16.14 5.39 0.38
N ILE A 91 -15.09 4.76 -0.12
CA ILE A 91 -13.75 5.29 0.06
C ILE A 91 -13.52 6.50 -0.82
N LYS A 92 -14.08 6.49 -2.02
CA LYS A 92 -13.96 7.64 -2.91
C LYS A 92 -14.59 8.89 -2.33
N ALA A 93 -15.59 8.74 -1.48
CA ALA A 93 -16.29 9.87 -0.89
C ALA A 93 -15.55 10.47 0.32
N ILE A 94 -14.58 9.77 0.88
CA ILE A 94 -13.88 10.25 2.06
C ILE A 94 -13.14 11.54 1.75
N GLY A 95 -13.18 12.47 2.70
CA GLY A 95 -12.50 13.75 2.54
C GLY A 95 -13.06 14.58 1.40
N ASP A 96 -14.38 14.58 1.26
CA ASP A 96 -15.08 15.29 0.18
C ASP A 96 -14.61 14.87 -1.20
N GLY A 97 -14.26 13.60 -1.34
CA GLY A 97 -13.81 13.06 -2.61
C GLY A 97 -12.37 13.37 -2.95
N GLN A 98 -11.64 14.02 -2.03
CA GLN A 98 -10.25 14.42 -2.28
C GLN A 98 -9.24 13.44 -1.74
N GLY A 99 -9.68 12.39 -1.08
CA GLY A 99 -8.78 11.38 -0.52
C GLY A 99 -8.17 11.72 0.81
N ARG A 100 -8.54 12.84 1.41
CA ARG A 100 -8.03 13.19 2.73
C ARG A 100 -8.53 12.18 3.75
N GLY A 101 -7.60 11.61 4.51
CA GLY A 101 -7.94 10.60 5.48
C GLY A 101 -7.82 9.18 4.97
N VAL A 102 -7.42 9.00 3.72
CA VAL A 102 -7.19 7.68 3.14
C VAL A 102 -5.70 7.43 3.07
N LEU A 103 -5.28 6.32 3.64
CA LEU A 103 -3.88 5.89 3.60
C LEU A 103 -3.73 4.84 2.51
N VAL A 104 -2.79 5.03 1.62
CA VAL A 104 -2.51 4.06 0.56
C VAL A 104 -1.26 3.28 0.93
N VAL A 105 -1.34 1.97 0.85
CA VAL A 105 -0.24 1.08 1.20
C VAL A 105 0.13 0.22 0.00
N ASP A 106 1.40 0.20 -0.29
CA ASP A 106 1.98 -0.61 -1.35
C ASP A 106 3.31 -1.16 -0.84
N ASP A 107 3.91 -2.06 -1.59
CA ASP A 107 5.27 -2.49 -1.28
C ASP A 107 6.26 -1.63 -2.03
N LEU A 108 7.53 -1.87 -1.75
CA LEU A 108 8.58 -1.24 -2.51
C LEU A 108 8.75 -2.01 -3.81
N THR A 109 8.53 -1.34 -4.93
CA THR A 109 8.66 -1.98 -6.23
C THR A 109 9.72 -1.29 -7.05
N ASP A 110 10.17 -2.01 -8.03
CA ASP A 110 11.16 -1.47 -8.99
C ASP A 110 10.53 -0.52 -9.97
#